data_d518a7bcdd2f916a459766cde51eb4be
#
_entry.id   d518a7bcdd2f916a459766cde51eb4be
#
_cell.length_a   1.000
_cell.length_b   1.000
_cell.length_c   1.000
_cell.angle_alpha   90.00
_cell.angle_beta   90.00
_cell.angle_gamma   90.00
#
_symmetry.space_group_name_H-M   'P 1'
#
loop_
_entity.id
_entity.type
_entity.pdbx_description
1 polymer ?
#
loop_
_entity_poly.entity_id
_entity_poly.type
_entity_poly.pdbx_seq_one_letter_code
_entity_poly.pdbx_strand_id
1 'polypeptide(L)'
;MYKVTWDKEVNGVRLHSRIVEGVLGTSPRPVFYEELDLLGLDKLGWQYPHCQEPLLWAINKQYYYKGELVFEAKGANIYDAATILLQPAGENLVLEPVDVATMLKRNKDKMFLLESEAIEFIHETYEQYARARKTVQAASANMLDFEALAQKAEKKVKKKMAIVKEDCDSFDIMPLEEANNAGKRVYQTTKIDKFIASFSGGKDSQVVLDLCTRAIPSTDFEVIYSDTGYELPPSLELYDKIQKQYKEKFP
;
A
#
# COMPACT_ATOMS: atom_id res chain seq x y z
N MET A 1 6.45 6.59 12.37
CA MET A 1 6.32 6.90 10.93
C MET A 1 7.72 7.13 10.36
N TYR A 2 8.13 6.34 9.38
CA TYR A 2 9.43 6.46 8.74
C TYR A 2 9.57 7.79 8.00
N LYS A 3 10.77 8.32 7.99
CA LYS A 3 11.12 9.58 7.34
C LYS A 3 12.09 9.32 6.19
N VAL A 4 12.09 10.18 5.20
CA VAL A 4 12.88 10.03 3.98
C VAL A 4 13.81 11.24 3.84
N THR A 5 15.06 10.99 3.48
CA THR A 5 16.03 12.03 3.07
C THR A 5 16.63 11.66 1.71
N TRP A 6 17.28 12.60 1.04
CA TRP A 6 18.07 12.31 -0.14
C TRP A 6 19.35 11.52 0.21
N ASP A 7 19.69 10.53 -0.62
CA ASP A 7 21.00 9.87 -0.67
C ASP A 7 21.69 10.28 -1.98
N LYS A 8 22.43 11.38 -1.93
CA LYS A 8 23.02 12.03 -3.10
C LYS A 8 24.03 11.13 -3.84
N GLU A 9 24.73 10.24 -3.11
CA GLU A 9 25.77 9.38 -3.69
C GLU A 9 25.20 8.35 -4.68
N VAL A 10 24.01 7.85 -4.41
CA VAL A 10 23.34 6.83 -5.23
C VAL A 10 22.20 7.41 -6.07
N ASN A 11 22.07 8.74 -6.11
CA ASN A 11 20.91 9.42 -6.71
C ASN A 11 19.59 8.84 -6.18
N GLY A 12 19.50 8.55 -4.87
CA GLY A 12 18.41 7.82 -4.28
C GLY A 12 17.85 8.45 -3.03
N VAL A 13 17.16 7.62 -2.25
CA VAL A 13 16.53 8.01 -0.99
C VAL A 13 16.99 7.11 0.16
N ARG A 14 16.96 7.65 1.37
CA ARG A 14 17.28 6.94 2.59
C ARG A 14 16.16 7.00 3.60
N LEU A 15 15.82 5.85 4.17
CA LEU A 15 14.79 5.70 5.18
C LEU A 15 15.37 5.88 6.59
N HIS A 16 14.63 6.56 7.44
CA HIS A 16 14.98 6.80 8.84
C HIS A 16 13.79 6.51 9.75
N SER A 17 14.05 5.81 10.85
CA SER A 17 13.04 5.54 11.91
C SER A 17 12.87 6.72 12.87
N ARG A 18 13.75 7.73 12.79
CA ARG A 18 13.74 8.94 13.64
C ARG A 18 13.78 10.18 12.75
N ILE A 19 13.40 11.32 13.31
CA ILE A 19 13.55 12.61 12.65
C ILE A 19 15.05 12.93 12.60
N VAL A 20 15.53 13.23 11.40
CA VAL A 20 16.91 13.66 11.14
C VAL A 20 16.87 14.96 10.35
N GLU A 21 17.99 15.64 10.27
CA GLU A 21 18.11 16.84 9.43
C GLU A 21 17.91 16.49 7.94
N GLY A 22 17.26 17.38 7.17
CA GLY A 22 17.01 17.19 5.75
C GLY A 22 15.87 16.24 5.42
N VAL A 23 14.97 15.96 6.38
CA VAL A 23 13.77 15.15 6.13
C VAL A 23 12.86 15.82 5.11
N LEU A 24 12.43 15.03 4.10
CA LEU A 24 11.48 15.46 3.11
C LEU A 24 10.06 15.49 3.69
N GLY A 25 9.32 16.56 3.40
CA GLY A 25 7.93 16.69 3.83
C GLY A 25 6.97 15.72 3.12
N THR A 26 7.34 15.32 1.90
CA THR A 26 6.59 14.38 1.06
C THR A 26 7.55 13.36 0.48
N SER A 27 7.11 12.09 0.41
CA SER A 27 7.91 11.02 -0.21
C SER A 27 8.04 11.26 -1.72
N PRO A 28 9.27 11.24 -2.26
CA PRO A 28 9.48 11.39 -3.69
C PRO A 28 9.06 10.11 -4.43
N ARG A 29 8.56 10.28 -5.65
CA ARG A 29 8.32 9.18 -6.58
C ARG A 29 9.47 9.04 -7.58
N PRO A 30 9.79 7.82 -8.03
CA PRO A 30 10.78 7.63 -9.10
C PRO A 30 10.24 8.17 -10.45
N VAL A 31 11.17 8.66 -11.27
CA VAL A 31 10.91 9.15 -12.62
C VAL A 31 11.78 8.38 -13.59
N PHE A 32 11.16 7.85 -14.64
CA PHE A 32 11.80 7.04 -15.68
C PHE A 32 11.96 7.84 -16.98
N TYR A 33 12.74 7.31 -17.93
CA TYR A 33 13.03 7.98 -19.19
C TYR A 33 11.78 8.31 -19.99
N GLU A 34 10.74 7.48 -19.94
CA GLU A 34 9.49 7.71 -20.68
C GLU A 34 8.82 9.02 -20.28
N GLU A 35 8.88 9.38 -18.99
CA GLU A 35 8.34 10.67 -18.52
C GLU A 35 9.21 11.83 -19.01
N LEU A 36 10.52 11.66 -19.07
CA LEU A 36 11.44 12.69 -19.58
C LEU A 36 11.25 12.93 -21.07
N ASP A 37 11.04 11.86 -21.84
CA ASP A 37 10.73 11.92 -23.27
C ASP A 37 9.41 12.66 -23.51
N LEU A 38 8.36 12.33 -22.73
CA LEU A 38 7.07 13.03 -22.79
C LEU A 38 7.18 14.51 -22.47
N LEU A 39 8.06 14.89 -21.53
CA LEU A 39 8.32 16.28 -21.17
C LEU A 39 9.26 16.96 -22.16
N GLY A 40 9.90 16.25 -23.08
CA GLY A 40 10.79 16.77 -24.11
C GLY A 40 12.12 17.28 -23.57
N LEU A 41 12.67 16.66 -22.51
CA LEU A 41 13.94 17.08 -21.90
C LEU A 41 15.14 16.86 -22.84
N ASP A 42 15.07 15.87 -23.74
CA ASP A 42 16.03 15.63 -24.82
C ASP A 42 16.21 16.88 -25.71
N LYS A 43 15.10 17.56 -26.02
CA LYS A 43 15.08 18.80 -26.83
C LYS A 43 15.68 20.00 -26.09
N LEU A 44 15.76 19.92 -24.77
CA LEU A 44 16.37 20.93 -23.91
C LEU A 44 17.86 20.66 -23.64
N GLY A 45 18.47 19.69 -24.36
CA GLY A 45 19.88 19.36 -24.29
C GLY A 45 20.25 18.33 -23.23
N TRP A 46 19.28 17.68 -22.61
CA TRP A 46 19.55 16.62 -21.65
C TRP A 46 19.96 15.32 -22.35
N GLN A 47 20.87 14.58 -21.70
CA GLN A 47 21.30 13.27 -22.13
C GLN A 47 21.01 12.26 -21.04
N TYR A 48 20.30 11.19 -21.37
CA TYR A 48 19.96 10.12 -20.44
C TYR A 48 19.77 8.77 -21.12
N PRO A 49 20.08 7.67 -20.43
CA PRO A 49 19.90 6.33 -20.98
C PRO A 49 18.40 5.93 -20.95
N HIS A 50 17.97 5.16 -21.94
CA HIS A 50 16.69 4.45 -21.93
C HIS A 50 16.89 3.11 -21.22
N CYS A 51 16.67 3.08 -19.91
CA CYS A 51 16.87 1.92 -19.03
C CYS A 51 15.66 1.70 -18.12
N GLN A 52 15.64 0.59 -17.41
CA GLN A 52 14.54 0.25 -16.49
C GLN A 52 14.68 0.91 -15.11
N GLU A 53 15.84 1.41 -14.80
CA GLU A 53 16.11 2.11 -13.54
C GLU A 53 15.59 3.56 -13.59
N PRO A 54 15.13 4.10 -12.46
CA PRO A 54 14.79 5.52 -12.37
C PRO A 54 15.99 6.42 -12.67
N LEU A 55 15.72 7.59 -13.22
CA LEU A 55 16.76 8.58 -13.53
C LEU A 55 16.69 9.78 -12.58
N LEU A 56 15.50 10.14 -12.15
CA LEU A 56 15.20 11.27 -11.28
C LEU A 56 14.18 10.88 -10.21
N TRP A 57 13.92 11.85 -9.35
CA TRP A 57 12.86 11.79 -8.36
C TRP A 57 11.94 13.01 -8.49
N ALA A 58 10.64 12.82 -8.27
CA ALA A 58 9.69 13.92 -8.28
C ALA A 58 8.93 14.04 -6.96
N ILE A 59 8.79 15.27 -6.47
CA ILE A 59 7.87 15.64 -5.40
C ILE A 59 6.88 16.62 -6.01
N ASN A 60 5.63 16.19 -6.17
CA ASN A 60 4.62 16.93 -6.93
C ASN A 60 5.09 17.18 -8.37
N LYS A 61 5.27 18.46 -8.73
CA LYS A 61 5.73 18.93 -10.05
C LYS A 61 7.19 19.40 -10.05
N GLN A 62 7.92 19.11 -9.00
CA GLN A 62 9.33 19.45 -8.83
C GLN A 62 10.20 18.20 -9.01
N TYR A 63 11.22 18.30 -9.84
CA TYR A 63 12.07 17.18 -10.23
C TYR A 63 13.49 17.36 -9.69
N TYR A 64 14.03 16.30 -9.11
CA TYR A 64 15.28 16.32 -8.36
C TYR A 64 16.27 15.28 -8.91
N TYR A 65 17.51 15.70 -9.08
CA TYR A 65 18.65 14.85 -9.41
C TYR A 65 19.70 14.93 -8.31
N LYS A 66 20.12 13.80 -7.77
CA LYS A 66 21.05 13.72 -6.63
C LYS A 66 20.65 14.67 -5.47
N GLY A 67 19.35 14.84 -5.26
CA GLY A 67 18.78 15.67 -4.20
C GLY A 67 18.78 17.18 -4.48
N GLU A 68 19.07 17.60 -5.69
CA GLU A 68 19.01 19.01 -6.12
C GLU A 68 17.84 19.21 -7.08
N LEU A 69 17.09 20.30 -6.91
CA LEU A 69 16.00 20.66 -7.79
C LEU A 69 16.56 21.06 -9.17
N VAL A 70 16.18 20.31 -10.22
CA VAL A 70 16.70 20.52 -11.57
C VAL A 70 15.69 21.18 -12.50
N PHE A 71 14.38 20.92 -12.31
CA PHE A 71 13.32 21.67 -12.99
C PHE A 71 11.97 21.54 -12.27
N GLU A 72 11.05 22.41 -12.67
CA GLU A 72 9.62 22.34 -12.31
C GLU A 72 8.78 22.24 -13.60
N ALA A 73 7.74 21.38 -13.57
CA ALA A 73 6.77 21.28 -14.65
C ALA A 73 5.51 22.05 -14.26
N LYS A 74 5.10 23.04 -15.04
CA LYS A 74 3.90 23.87 -14.78
C LYS A 74 2.87 23.75 -15.91
N GLY A 75 1.61 23.93 -15.58
CA GLY A 75 0.54 24.14 -16.55
C GLY A 75 0.07 22.90 -17.32
N ALA A 76 0.55 21.70 -17.01
CA ALA A 76 0.07 20.49 -17.67
C ALA A 76 -1.43 20.25 -17.40
N ASN A 77 -2.23 20.20 -18.47
CA ASN A 77 -3.60 19.71 -18.45
C ASN A 77 -3.79 18.72 -19.62
N ILE A 78 -5.00 18.20 -19.81
CA ILE A 78 -5.29 17.20 -20.86
C ILE A 78 -4.97 17.71 -22.28
N TYR A 79 -4.96 19.03 -22.48
CA TYR A 79 -4.84 19.67 -23.80
C TYR A 79 -3.50 20.38 -24.02
N ASP A 80 -2.79 20.72 -22.95
CA ASP A 80 -1.60 21.55 -23.01
C ASP A 80 -0.36 20.80 -22.50
N ALA A 81 0.74 20.89 -23.23
CA ALA A 81 2.03 20.39 -22.78
C ALA A 81 2.50 21.16 -21.52
N ALA A 82 3.24 20.48 -20.67
CA ALA A 82 3.85 21.12 -19.52
C ALA A 82 4.89 22.15 -19.94
N THR A 83 4.89 23.32 -19.27
CA THR A 83 5.97 24.28 -19.39
C THR A 83 7.09 23.88 -18.41
N ILE A 84 8.28 23.64 -18.96
CA ILE A 84 9.46 23.23 -18.17
C ILE A 84 10.21 24.48 -17.72
N LEU A 85 10.37 24.64 -16.41
CA LEU A 85 11.17 25.69 -15.81
C LEU A 85 12.48 25.09 -15.29
N LEU A 86 13.52 25.16 -16.12
CA LEU A 86 14.85 24.68 -15.72
C LEU A 86 15.40 25.52 -14.57
N GLN A 87 16.05 24.85 -13.63
CA GLN A 87 16.87 25.46 -12.60
C GLN A 87 18.34 25.47 -13.06
N PRO A 88 19.20 26.32 -12.49
CA PRO A 88 20.63 26.34 -12.88
C PRO A 88 21.33 24.98 -12.80
N ALA A 89 20.93 24.13 -11.84
CA ALA A 89 21.44 22.76 -11.69
C ALA A 89 20.93 21.81 -12.80
N GLY A 90 19.93 22.21 -13.57
CA GLY A 90 19.34 21.41 -14.65
C GLY A 90 19.82 21.80 -16.06
N GLU A 91 20.77 22.70 -16.21
CA GLU A 91 21.27 23.10 -17.53
C GLU A 91 22.22 22.02 -18.12
N ASN A 92 21.92 21.55 -19.35
CA ASN A 92 22.72 20.58 -20.09
C ASN A 92 23.08 19.31 -19.28
N LEU A 93 22.11 18.76 -18.55
CA LEU A 93 22.35 17.69 -17.59
C LEU A 93 22.56 16.35 -18.32
N VAL A 94 23.56 15.60 -17.85
CA VAL A 94 23.79 14.20 -18.22
C VAL A 94 23.37 13.34 -17.03
N LEU A 95 22.33 12.52 -17.20
CA LEU A 95 21.79 11.71 -16.14
C LEU A 95 22.44 10.34 -16.09
N GLU A 96 22.75 9.91 -14.89
CA GLU A 96 23.07 8.52 -14.56
C GLU A 96 21.87 7.87 -13.86
N PRO A 97 21.61 6.59 -14.11
CA PRO A 97 20.55 5.87 -13.40
C PRO A 97 20.76 5.87 -11.89
N VAL A 98 19.66 5.75 -11.16
CA VAL A 98 19.71 5.50 -9.72
C VAL A 98 20.40 4.17 -9.47
N ASP A 99 21.40 4.13 -8.60
CA ASP A 99 21.97 2.87 -8.12
C ASP A 99 21.00 2.18 -7.16
N VAL A 100 19.98 1.52 -7.76
CA VAL A 100 18.91 0.84 -7.03
C VAL A 100 19.47 -0.24 -6.10
N ALA A 101 20.48 -0.98 -6.54
CA ALA A 101 21.07 -2.06 -5.76
C ALA A 101 21.70 -1.54 -4.46
N THR A 102 22.50 -0.50 -4.56
CA THR A 102 23.12 0.14 -3.38
C THR A 102 22.08 0.85 -2.52
N MET A 103 21.10 1.53 -3.12
CA MET A 103 20.00 2.17 -2.39
C MET A 103 19.20 1.14 -1.56
N LEU A 104 18.82 0.00 -2.14
CA LEU A 104 18.13 -1.07 -1.44
C LEU A 104 18.99 -1.66 -0.32
N LYS A 105 20.27 -1.91 -0.58
CA LYS A 105 21.21 -2.39 0.43
C LYS A 105 21.31 -1.44 1.63
N ARG A 106 21.38 -0.13 1.38
CA ARG A 106 21.45 0.90 2.44
C ARG A 106 20.16 1.01 3.26
N ASN A 107 19.02 0.64 2.69
CA ASN A 107 17.71 0.72 3.33
C ASN A 107 17.22 -0.64 3.87
N LYS A 108 17.96 -1.73 3.67
CA LYS A 108 17.54 -3.12 3.92
C LYS A 108 16.90 -3.31 5.30
N ASP A 109 17.55 -2.88 6.36
CA ASP A 109 17.07 -3.10 7.72
C ASP A 109 15.77 -2.32 8.00
N LYS A 110 15.65 -1.11 7.42
CA LYS A 110 14.44 -0.28 7.58
C LYS A 110 13.28 -0.81 6.78
N MET A 111 13.54 -1.29 5.57
CA MET A 111 12.53 -1.95 4.75
C MET A 111 12.04 -3.24 5.39
N PHE A 112 12.96 -4.07 5.92
CA PHE A 112 12.60 -5.28 6.64
C PHE A 112 11.66 -5.00 7.83
N LEU A 113 11.94 -3.96 8.62
CA LEU A 113 11.08 -3.58 9.73
C LEU A 113 9.69 -3.13 9.24
N LEU A 114 9.63 -2.30 8.19
CA LEU A 114 8.37 -1.86 7.59
C LEU A 114 7.51 -3.01 7.08
N GLU A 115 8.14 -3.95 6.38
CA GLU A 115 7.45 -5.15 5.88
C GLU A 115 6.96 -6.02 7.03
N SER A 116 7.79 -6.22 8.05
CA SER A 116 7.43 -7.03 9.23
C SER A 116 6.26 -6.41 10.00
N GLU A 117 6.28 -5.10 10.25
CA GLU A 117 5.18 -4.37 10.89
C GLU A 117 3.87 -4.49 10.07
N ALA A 118 3.96 -4.38 8.74
CA ALA A 118 2.80 -4.48 7.86
C ALA A 118 2.23 -5.91 7.81
N ILE A 119 3.09 -6.93 7.73
CA ILE A 119 2.69 -8.34 7.76
C ILE A 119 2.03 -8.68 9.09
N GLU A 120 2.63 -8.26 10.21
CA GLU A 120 2.09 -8.47 11.55
C GLU A 120 0.70 -7.84 11.68
N PHE A 121 0.53 -6.58 11.27
CA PHE A 121 -0.76 -5.90 11.28
C PHE A 121 -1.84 -6.64 10.47
N ILE A 122 -1.50 -7.10 9.25
CA ILE A 122 -2.44 -7.86 8.41
C ILE A 122 -2.76 -9.21 9.06
N HIS A 123 -1.75 -9.89 9.59
CA HIS A 123 -1.92 -11.19 10.24
C HIS A 123 -2.76 -11.09 11.53
N GLU A 124 -2.52 -10.10 12.37
CA GLU A 124 -3.34 -9.86 13.57
C GLU A 124 -4.80 -9.57 13.21
N THR A 125 -5.01 -8.74 12.17
CA THR A 125 -6.36 -8.46 11.65
C THR A 125 -7.02 -9.75 11.16
N TYR A 126 -6.29 -10.57 10.39
CA TYR A 126 -6.79 -11.88 9.95
C TYR A 126 -7.17 -12.77 11.14
N GLU A 127 -6.27 -12.96 12.12
CA GLU A 127 -6.54 -13.78 13.30
C GLU A 127 -7.75 -13.27 14.11
N GLN A 128 -7.92 -11.96 14.19
CA GLN A 128 -9.04 -11.36 14.91
C GLN A 128 -10.39 -11.67 14.27
N TYR A 129 -10.47 -11.67 12.94
CA TYR A 129 -11.74 -11.78 12.22
C TYR A 129 -11.99 -13.16 11.60
N ALA A 130 -10.97 -13.94 11.26
CA ALA A 130 -11.12 -15.26 10.65
C ALA A 130 -11.35 -16.35 11.70
N ARG A 131 -10.68 -16.26 12.84
CA ARG A 131 -10.81 -17.23 13.91
C ARG A 131 -11.79 -16.70 14.96
N ALA A 132 -12.99 -17.26 15.00
CA ALA A 132 -13.87 -17.09 16.15
C ALA A 132 -13.15 -17.59 17.40
N ARG A 133 -12.67 -16.70 18.26
CA ARG A 133 -12.11 -17.08 19.56
C ARG A 133 -13.20 -17.79 20.33
N LYS A 134 -13.01 -19.09 20.62
CA LYS A 134 -13.86 -19.99 21.38
C LYS A 134 -15.29 -19.46 21.62
N THR A 135 -16.14 -19.62 20.63
CA THR A 135 -17.58 -19.41 20.81
C THR A 135 -18.09 -20.55 21.66
N VAL A 136 -18.59 -20.24 22.82
CA VAL A 136 -19.42 -21.19 23.56
C VAL A 136 -20.79 -21.14 22.89
N GLN A 137 -21.20 -22.22 22.26
CA GLN A 137 -22.57 -22.35 21.77
C GLN A 137 -23.50 -22.24 22.97
N ALA A 138 -24.23 -21.12 23.04
CA ALA A 138 -25.28 -21.00 24.04
C ALA A 138 -26.52 -21.71 23.53
N ALA A 139 -26.95 -22.70 24.26
CA ALA A 139 -28.11 -23.54 23.93
C ALA A 139 -29.48 -22.89 24.26
N SER A 140 -29.56 -21.53 24.33
CA SER A 140 -30.81 -20.88 24.72
C SER A 140 -31.46 -20.13 23.55
N ALA A 141 -32.81 -20.19 23.48
CA ALA A 141 -33.62 -19.54 22.46
C ALA A 141 -33.41 -18.02 22.36
N ASN A 142 -32.92 -17.35 23.45
CA ASN A 142 -32.67 -15.92 23.50
C ASN A 142 -31.46 -15.50 22.68
N MET A 143 -30.54 -16.40 22.33
CA MET A 143 -29.36 -16.08 21.51
C MET A 143 -29.71 -15.76 20.06
N LEU A 144 -30.73 -16.36 19.48
CA LEU A 144 -31.16 -16.13 18.09
C LEU A 144 -31.50 -14.65 17.84
N ASP A 145 -32.15 -14.01 18.82
CA ASP A 145 -32.54 -12.60 18.74
C ASP A 145 -31.28 -11.68 18.77
N PHE A 146 -30.30 -12.03 19.60
CA PHE A 146 -29.04 -11.28 19.68
C PHE A 146 -28.21 -11.42 18.40
N GLU A 147 -28.19 -12.59 17.76
CA GLU A 147 -27.55 -12.76 16.45
C GLU A 147 -28.17 -11.86 15.39
N ALA A 148 -29.48 -11.82 15.29
CA ALA A 148 -30.20 -10.96 14.35
C ALA A 148 -29.94 -9.46 14.62
N LEU A 149 -29.84 -9.08 15.88
CA LEU A 149 -29.51 -7.72 16.30
C LEU A 149 -28.04 -7.37 15.99
N ALA A 150 -27.11 -8.28 16.24
CA ALA A 150 -25.70 -8.09 15.91
C ALA A 150 -25.50 -7.89 14.41
N GLN A 151 -26.13 -8.72 13.58
CA GLN A 151 -26.07 -8.56 12.12
C GLN A 151 -26.66 -7.22 11.63
N LYS A 152 -27.76 -6.75 12.24
CA LYS A 152 -28.32 -5.42 11.93
C LYS A 152 -27.37 -4.31 12.35
N ALA A 153 -26.74 -4.43 13.51
CA ALA A 153 -25.76 -3.48 14.00
C ALA A 153 -24.52 -3.43 13.10
N GLU A 154 -23.99 -4.57 12.66
CA GLU A 154 -22.89 -4.66 11.70
C GLU A 154 -23.15 -3.87 10.41
N LYS A 155 -24.34 -4.08 9.82
CA LYS A 155 -24.74 -3.36 8.61
C LYS A 155 -24.83 -1.85 8.80
N LYS A 156 -25.23 -1.40 10.00
CA LYS A 156 -25.39 0.02 10.33
C LYS A 156 -24.07 0.69 10.68
N VAL A 157 -23.23 0.03 11.49
CA VAL A 157 -21.99 0.59 12.04
C VAL A 157 -20.79 0.30 11.12
N LYS A 158 -20.92 -0.68 10.21
CA LYS A 158 -19.85 -1.19 9.33
C LYS A 158 -18.61 -1.70 10.10
N LYS A 159 -18.83 -2.22 11.31
CA LYS A 159 -17.82 -2.88 12.15
C LYS A 159 -18.34 -4.25 12.54
N LYS A 160 -17.44 -5.21 12.75
CA LYS A 160 -17.78 -6.52 13.29
C LYS A 160 -18.32 -6.39 14.71
N MET A 161 -19.43 -7.05 14.97
CA MET A 161 -20.09 -7.04 16.26
C MET A 161 -19.91 -8.37 16.98
N ALA A 162 -19.69 -8.31 18.27
CA ALA A 162 -19.60 -9.46 19.15
C ALA A 162 -20.77 -9.48 20.11
N ILE A 163 -21.28 -10.67 20.40
CA ILE A 163 -22.20 -10.90 21.50
C ILE A 163 -21.36 -11.26 22.73
N VAL A 164 -21.44 -10.45 23.75
CA VAL A 164 -20.70 -10.64 25.00
C VAL A 164 -21.65 -10.89 26.16
N LYS A 165 -21.22 -11.69 27.13
CA LYS A 165 -21.97 -11.88 28.37
C LYS A 165 -21.54 -10.86 29.38
N GLU A 166 -22.46 -10.09 29.95
CA GLU A 166 -22.18 -9.14 31.02
C GLU A 166 -22.37 -9.77 32.39
N ASP A 167 -23.51 -10.46 32.62
CA ASP A 167 -23.85 -11.13 33.85
C ASP A 167 -24.46 -12.51 33.60
N CYS A 168 -24.91 -13.19 34.66
CA CYS A 168 -25.40 -14.58 34.60
C CYS A 168 -26.43 -14.84 33.47
N ASP A 169 -27.26 -13.87 33.13
CA ASP A 169 -28.35 -14.02 32.14
C ASP A 169 -28.48 -12.85 31.15
N SER A 170 -27.56 -11.87 31.13
CA SER A 170 -27.62 -10.73 30.23
C SER A 170 -26.51 -10.80 29.17
N PHE A 171 -26.90 -10.52 27.92
CA PHE A 171 -26.00 -10.39 26.79
C PHE A 171 -26.03 -8.95 26.28
N ASP A 172 -24.90 -8.49 25.79
CA ASP A 172 -24.78 -7.20 25.14
C ASP A 172 -24.13 -7.37 23.74
N ILE A 173 -24.32 -6.39 22.88
CA ILE A 173 -23.76 -6.35 21.54
C ILE A 173 -22.84 -5.15 21.45
N MET A 174 -21.58 -5.40 21.18
CA MET A 174 -20.57 -4.36 21.02
C MET A 174 -19.60 -4.67 19.89
N PRO A 175 -18.83 -3.69 19.40
CA PRO A 175 -17.76 -3.95 18.44
C PRO A 175 -16.77 -5.01 18.94
N LEU A 176 -16.42 -5.97 18.07
CA LEU A 176 -15.51 -7.06 18.42
C LEU A 176 -14.17 -6.55 18.97
N GLU A 177 -13.65 -5.48 18.37
CA GLU A 177 -12.41 -4.84 18.83
C GLU A 177 -12.51 -4.35 20.27
N GLU A 178 -13.63 -3.70 20.61
CA GLU A 178 -13.88 -3.19 21.96
C GLU A 178 -14.05 -4.33 22.96
N ALA A 179 -14.74 -5.42 22.57
CA ALA A 179 -14.91 -6.60 23.38
C ALA A 179 -13.55 -7.27 23.68
N ASN A 180 -12.68 -7.38 22.68
CA ASN A 180 -11.34 -7.93 22.84
C ASN A 180 -10.45 -7.06 23.73
N ASN A 181 -10.45 -5.74 23.51
CA ASN A 181 -9.68 -4.78 24.31
C ASN A 181 -10.12 -4.76 25.78
N ALA A 182 -11.42 -4.92 26.02
CA ALA A 182 -12.00 -5.00 27.36
C ALA A 182 -11.84 -6.39 28.01
N GLY A 183 -11.24 -7.36 27.31
CA GLY A 183 -11.09 -8.73 27.80
C GLY A 183 -12.41 -9.47 28.05
N LYS A 184 -13.51 -9.00 27.44
CA LYS A 184 -14.84 -9.60 27.62
C LYS A 184 -14.92 -10.97 26.95
N ARG A 185 -15.70 -11.87 27.54
CA ARG A 185 -15.94 -13.20 26.99
C ARG A 185 -16.92 -13.11 25.82
N VAL A 186 -16.42 -13.34 24.62
CA VAL A 186 -17.22 -13.35 23.40
C VAL A 186 -17.97 -14.68 23.27
N TYR A 187 -19.28 -14.63 23.08
CA TYR A 187 -20.13 -15.81 22.89
C TYR A 187 -20.32 -16.16 21.43
N GLN A 188 -20.46 -15.18 20.57
CA GLN A 188 -20.54 -15.37 19.13
C GLN A 188 -20.03 -14.14 18.40
N THR A 189 -19.29 -14.36 17.33
CA THR A 189 -18.93 -13.34 16.35
C THR A 189 -19.41 -13.75 14.99
N THR A 190 -19.72 -12.77 14.13
CA THR A 190 -19.91 -13.08 12.72
C THR A 190 -18.55 -13.40 12.12
N LYS A 191 -18.39 -14.63 11.64
CA LYS A 191 -17.17 -15.07 10.98
C LYS A 191 -17.03 -14.39 9.62
N ILE A 192 -15.82 -13.99 9.29
CA ILE A 192 -15.47 -13.65 7.90
C ILE A 192 -15.02 -14.95 7.22
N ASP A 193 -15.72 -15.31 6.13
CA ASP A 193 -15.39 -16.52 5.40
C ASP A 193 -14.17 -16.32 4.50
N LYS A 194 -14.03 -15.13 3.90
CA LYS A 194 -12.88 -14.78 3.06
C LYS A 194 -12.51 -13.31 3.16
N PHE A 195 -11.25 -13.03 2.99
CA PHE A 195 -10.71 -11.69 2.81
C PHE A 195 -10.55 -11.40 1.32
N ILE A 196 -10.65 -10.14 0.95
CA ILE A 196 -10.53 -9.70 -0.43
C ILE A 196 -9.41 -8.68 -0.53
N ALA A 197 -8.41 -8.98 -1.36
CA ALA A 197 -7.42 -8.00 -1.77
C ALA A 197 -7.86 -7.38 -3.11
N SER A 198 -8.23 -6.10 -3.08
CA SER A 198 -8.54 -5.36 -4.30
C SER A 198 -7.25 -4.96 -5.01
N PHE A 199 -7.12 -5.38 -6.27
CA PHE A 199 -5.96 -5.09 -7.10
C PHE A 199 -6.35 -4.15 -8.24
N SER A 200 -5.70 -2.99 -8.31
CA SER A 200 -5.96 -1.95 -9.33
C SER A 200 -4.87 -1.86 -10.41
N GLY A 201 -3.86 -2.73 -10.38
CA GLY A 201 -2.68 -2.63 -11.26
C GLY A 201 -1.66 -1.57 -10.83
N GLY A 202 -1.97 -0.73 -9.84
CA GLY A 202 -1.04 0.28 -9.31
C GLY A 202 0.00 -0.31 -8.36
N LYS A 203 1.12 0.39 -8.20
CA LYS A 203 2.23 -0.02 -7.32
C LYS A 203 1.80 -0.30 -5.88
N ASP A 204 0.88 0.49 -5.34
CA ASP A 204 0.44 0.36 -3.95
C ASP A 204 -0.41 -0.90 -3.75
N SER A 205 -1.34 -1.18 -4.68
CA SER A 205 -2.14 -2.41 -4.65
C SER A 205 -1.29 -3.68 -4.86
N GLN A 206 -0.21 -3.58 -5.62
CA GLN A 206 0.74 -4.68 -5.81
C GLN A 206 1.50 -4.99 -4.52
N VAL A 207 1.97 -3.97 -3.79
CA VAL A 207 2.61 -4.13 -2.48
C VAL A 207 1.63 -4.74 -1.48
N VAL A 208 0.39 -4.23 -1.40
CA VAL A 208 -0.65 -4.79 -0.52
C VAL A 208 -0.92 -6.26 -0.85
N LEU A 209 -1.03 -6.60 -2.13
CA LEU A 209 -1.22 -7.99 -2.57
C LEU A 209 -0.06 -8.89 -2.10
N ASP A 210 1.19 -8.48 -2.28
CA ASP A 210 2.35 -9.25 -1.83
C ASP A 210 2.33 -9.46 -0.30
N LEU A 211 2.06 -8.41 0.47
CA LEU A 211 1.96 -8.49 1.93
C LEU A 211 0.82 -9.43 2.38
N CYS A 212 -0.35 -9.36 1.73
CA CYS A 212 -1.46 -10.27 2.02
C CYS A 212 -1.09 -11.74 1.76
N THR A 213 -0.35 -12.03 0.67
CA THR A 213 0.08 -13.41 0.36
C THR A 213 1.05 -13.98 1.39
N ARG A 214 1.73 -13.12 2.15
CA ARG A 214 2.66 -13.53 3.22
C ARG A 214 1.99 -13.58 4.60
N ALA A 215 0.90 -12.85 4.79
CA ALA A 215 0.22 -12.70 6.07
C ALA A 215 -1.01 -13.59 6.24
N ILE A 216 -1.70 -13.94 5.15
CA ILE A 216 -2.98 -14.68 5.16
C ILE A 216 -2.83 -15.99 4.40
N PRO A 217 -3.36 -17.13 4.92
CA PRO A 217 -3.40 -18.38 4.16
C PRO A 217 -4.10 -18.21 2.82
N SER A 218 -3.56 -18.80 1.76
CA SER A 218 -4.07 -18.66 0.39
C SER A 218 -5.51 -19.15 0.20
N THR A 219 -5.99 -20.04 1.06
CA THR A 219 -7.36 -20.54 1.06
C THR A 219 -8.38 -19.53 1.55
N ASP A 220 -7.93 -18.52 2.31
CA ASP A 220 -8.79 -17.65 3.08
C ASP A 220 -8.89 -16.24 2.49
N PHE A 221 -8.19 -15.95 1.39
CA PHE A 221 -8.35 -14.69 0.69
C PHE A 221 -8.43 -14.86 -0.84
N GLU A 222 -9.07 -13.89 -1.47
CA GLU A 222 -9.23 -13.81 -2.92
C GLU A 222 -8.71 -12.47 -3.43
N VAL A 223 -8.23 -12.45 -4.67
CA VAL A 223 -7.84 -11.21 -5.35
C VAL A 223 -8.93 -10.82 -6.31
N ILE A 224 -9.39 -9.58 -6.23
CA ILE A 224 -10.37 -9.03 -7.15
C ILE A 224 -9.71 -7.91 -7.97
N TYR A 225 -9.77 -8.07 -9.29
CA TYR A 225 -9.49 -7.03 -10.26
C TYR A 225 -10.78 -6.62 -10.96
N SER A 226 -11.01 -5.32 -11.11
CA SER A 226 -12.18 -4.80 -11.82
C SER A 226 -11.73 -4.24 -13.16
N ASP A 227 -12.01 -4.96 -14.24
CA ASP A 227 -11.85 -4.44 -15.59
C ASP A 227 -13.11 -3.64 -15.96
N THR A 228 -12.92 -2.33 -16.17
CA THR A 228 -13.99 -1.41 -16.54
C THR A 228 -14.24 -1.37 -18.05
N GLY A 229 -13.42 -2.07 -18.84
CA GLY A 229 -13.43 -2.03 -20.30
C GLY A 229 -12.78 -0.78 -20.89
N TYR A 230 -12.22 0.08 -20.06
CA TYR A 230 -11.50 1.30 -20.45
C TYR A 230 -10.04 1.30 -19.98
N GLU A 231 -9.54 0.14 -19.59
CA GLU A 231 -8.16 -0.01 -19.11
C GLU A 231 -7.15 0.16 -20.25
N LEU A 232 -6.02 0.79 -19.93
CA LEU A 232 -4.93 0.93 -20.88
C LEU A 232 -4.27 -0.44 -21.16
N PRO A 233 -3.86 -0.72 -22.40
CA PRO A 233 -3.21 -1.99 -22.74
C PRO A 233 -2.05 -2.40 -21.80
N PRO A 234 -1.15 -1.49 -21.38
CA PRO A 234 -0.11 -1.85 -20.40
C PRO A 234 -0.64 -2.31 -19.04
N SER A 235 -1.81 -1.80 -18.61
CA SER A 235 -2.45 -2.22 -17.35
C SER A 235 -2.99 -3.65 -17.45
N LEU A 236 -3.57 -4.02 -18.60
CA LEU A 236 -4.05 -5.38 -18.86
C LEU A 236 -2.89 -6.39 -18.94
N GLU A 237 -1.79 -6.02 -19.62
CA GLU A 237 -0.57 -6.84 -19.66
C GLU A 237 0.03 -7.07 -18.27
N LEU A 238 0.06 -6.04 -17.44
CA LEU A 238 0.50 -6.15 -16.06
C LEU A 238 -0.41 -7.07 -15.25
N TYR A 239 -1.73 -6.96 -15.42
CA TYR A 239 -2.70 -7.84 -14.77
C TYR A 239 -2.44 -9.31 -15.14
N ASP A 240 -2.31 -9.63 -16.42
CA ASP A 240 -2.03 -10.99 -16.88
C ASP A 240 -0.72 -11.54 -16.30
N LYS A 241 0.32 -10.72 -16.24
CA LYS A 241 1.62 -11.07 -15.64
C LYS A 241 1.50 -11.38 -14.16
N ILE A 242 0.82 -10.51 -13.41
CA ILE A 242 0.60 -10.69 -11.97
C ILE A 242 -0.27 -11.91 -11.71
N GLN A 243 -1.35 -12.11 -12.47
CA GLN A 243 -2.21 -13.28 -12.33
C GLN A 243 -1.42 -14.59 -12.53
N LYS A 244 -0.56 -14.67 -13.54
CA LYS A 244 0.30 -15.84 -13.77
C LYS A 244 1.26 -16.06 -12.60
N GLN A 245 1.94 -15.01 -12.15
CA GLN A 245 2.91 -15.09 -11.05
C GLN A 245 2.27 -15.60 -9.75
N TYR A 246 1.04 -15.17 -9.46
CA TYR A 246 0.36 -15.57 -8.22
C TYR A 246 -0.35 -16.92 -8.34
N LYS A 247 -0.80 -17.33 -9.53
CA LYS A 247 -1.32 -18.71 -9.75
C LYS A 247 -0.27 -19.79 -9.49
N GLU A 248 0.99 -19.51 -9.76
CA GLU A 248 2.08 -20.44 -9.48
C GLU A 248 2.37 -20.56 -7.97
N LYS A 249 2.15 -19.49 -7.20
CA LYS A 249 2.34 -19.47 -5.75
C LYS A 249 1.12 -19.97 -4.96
N PHE A 250 -0.08 -19.81 -5.53
CA PHE A 250 -1.36 -20.11 -4.89
C PHE A 250 -2.27 -20.83 -5.90
N PRO A 251 -2.10 -22.15 -6.04
CA PRO A 251 -2.92 -22.97 -6.95
C PRO A 251 -4.39 -23.04 -6.51
#